data_b8f52991663b41240068b331e440330d
#
_entry.id   b8f52991663b41240068b331e440330d
#
_cell.length_a   1.000
_cell.length_b   1.000
_cell.length_c   1.000
_cell.angle_alpha   90.00
_cell.angle_beta   90.00
_cell.angle_gamma   90.00
#
_symmetry.space_group_name_H-M   'P 1'
#
loop_
_entity.id
_entity.type
_entity.pdbx_description
1 polymer ?
#
loop_
_entity_poly.entity_id
_entity_poly.type
_entity_poly.pdbx_seq_one_letter_code
_entity_poly.pdbx_strand_id
1 'polypeptide(L)'
;MEFSDMGLSEKTLLALAKLNYVEPTEVQEKAIPQIISGKNLIVRSHTGTGKTAAFGIGIIERIVAGTSKKALILTPTRELAVQVCKELKGIGQLHALRITVAYGGASINMQLDELRGGVDILVATPGRLIDLTQRGAVRIGEFDISILDEADQMLDMGFIDDVTMILDQLPKHRMTLLLSATLDESIMSIAQKYVHAPMTIEIGEIEAAETIKQEHVETTDREKFPRLLEVLREHANMKILIFRETKLGSSRLQERLWQRGFRAGVLQGDMSQAARNKMIADFKEGRIMIMVATNVAARGLHIENLGLIVNYDKAQSEEIHLHRIGRTGRMGHEGKAINFIQRKESLDERMSDNHPDFAWMKQGGLESFRERPQRRGFGGPRRDYGPQRRDDRGHGPHHREGGHAHPGSGGERNPHSTGNRGSGTSHGHSGSHGSGPHSPPRRRRPPPSY
;
A
#
# COMPACT_ATOMS: atom_id res chain seq x y z
N MET A 1 19.83 -4.98 -27.87
CA MET A 1 19.12 -3.86 -28.52
C MET A 1 19.40 -2.60 -27.73
N GLU A 2 19.70 -1.47 -28.37
CA GLU A 2 19.88 -0.18 -27.67
C GLU A 2 18.57 0.61 -27.66
N PHE A 3 18.46 1.62 -26.76
CA PHE A 3 17.28 2.50 -26.76
C PHE A 3 17.12 3.24 -28.11
N SER A 4 18.22 3.56 -28.79
CA SER A 4 18.25 4.15 -30.12
C SER A 4 17.55 3.32 -31.18
N ASP A 5 17.55 1.98 -31.03
CA ASP A 5 16.96 1.05 -31.99
C ASP A 5 15.43 0.89 -31.83
N MET A 6 14.85 1.46 -30.77
CA MET A 6 13.44 1.27 -30.43
C MET A 6 12.50 2.28 -31.07
N GLY A 7 13.02 3.19 -31.89
CA GLY A 7 12.21 4.22 -32.58
C GLY A 7 11.72 5.33 -31.66
N LEU A 8 12.49 5.62 -30.57
CA LEU A 8 12.19 6.68 -29.62
C LEU A 8 12.53 8.06 -30.21
N SER A 9 11.78 9.08 -29.79
CA SER A 9 12.07 10.47 -30.14
C SER A 9 13.40 10.93 -29.53
N GLU A 10 14.08 11.86 -30.21
CA GLU A 10 15.35 12.44 -29.75
C GLU A 10 15.24 13.01 -28.32
N LYS A 11 14.12 13.65 -27.98
CA LYS A 11 13.87 14.20 -26.64
C LYS A 11 13.80 13.10 -25.58
N THR A 12 13.17 11.97 -25.87
CA THR A 12 13.12 10.84 -24.93
C THR A 12 14.51 10.23 -24.78
N LEU A 13 15.27 10.02 -25.85
CA LEU A 13 16.65 9.52 -25.77
C LEU A 13 17.56 10.44 -24.93
N LEU A 14 17.46 11.75 -25.11
CA LEU A 14 18.18 12.73 -24.29
C LEU A 14 17.75 12.70 -22.82
N ALA A 15 16.45 12.50 -22.54
CA ALA A 15 15.97 12.39 -21.16
C ALA A 15 16.48 11.12 -20.49
N LEU A 16 16.50 9.98 -21.18
CA LEU A 16 17.04 8.70 -20.71
C LEU A 16 18.53 8.81 -20.40
N ALA A 17 19.31 9.42 -21.30
CA ALA A 17 20.73 9.66 -21.08
C ALA A 17 20.99 10.51 -19.80
N LYS A 18 20.20 11.57 -19.55
CA LYS A 18 20.28 12.38 -18.33
C LYS A 18 19.92 11.62 -17.06
N LEU A 19 19.11 10.59 -17.18
CA LEU A 19 18.70 9.71 -16.08
C LEU A 19 19.64 8.51 -15.90
N ASN A 20 20.75 8.44 -16.69
CA ASN A 20 21.71 7.35 -16.69
C ASN A 20 21.10 5.98 -17.10
N TYR A 21 20.09 5.98 -17.96
CA TYR A 21 19.64 4.77 -18.62
C TYR A 21 20.63 4.46 -19.78
N VAL A 22 21.52 3.50 -19.56
CA VAL A 22 22.59 3.15 -20.52
C VAL A 22 22.09 2.07 -21.47
N GLU A 23 21.64 0.96 -20.94
CA GLU A 23 21.15 -0.20 -21.67
C GLU A 23 19.73 -0.56 -21.24
N PRO A 24 18.88 -0.99 -22.15
CA PRO A 24 17.55 -1.44 -21.79
C PRO A 24 17.59 -2.80 -21.09
N THR A 25 16.74 -2.96 -20.10
CA THR A 25 16.51 -4.27 -19.49
C THR A 25 15.67 -5.16 -20.40
N GLU A 26 15.68 -6.48 -20.19
CA GLU A 26 14.91 -7.44 -20.98
C GLU A 26 13.41 -7.06 -21.10
N VAL A 27 12.79 -6.61 -19.99
CA VAL A 27 11.39 -6.17 -20.04
C VAL A 27 11.22 -4.92 -20.90
N GLN A 28 12.18 -4.01 -20.89
CA GLN A 28 12.16 -2.81 -21.71
C GLN A 28 12.33 -3.15 -23.20
N GLU A 29 13.27 -4.01 -23.54
CA GLU A 29 13.47 -4.48 -24.93
C GLU A 29 12.22 -5.13 -25.51
N LYS A 30 11.54 -5.98 -24.71
CA LYS A 30 10.36 -6.69 -25.16
C LYS A 30 9.10 -5.82 -25.17
N ALA A 31 8.90 -4.95 -24.17
CA ALA A 31 7.65 -4.24 -24.00
C ALA A 31 7.58 -2.90 -24.74
N ILE A 32 8.66 -2.10 -24.76
CA ILE A 32 8.62 -0.74 -25.33
C ILE A 32 8.12 -0.74 -26.79
N PRO A 33 8.67 -1.56 -27.71
CA PRO A 33 8.20 -1.57 -29.10
C PRO A 33 6.73 -1.97 -29.24
N GLN A 34 6.26 -2.89 -28.40
CA GLN A 34 4.87 -3.34 -28.43
C GLN A 34 3.90 -2.26 -27.94
N ILE A 35 4.30 -1.50 -26.89
CA ILE A 35 3.53 -0.39 -26.37
C ILE A 35 3.45 0.73 -27.42
N ILE A 36 4.55 1.09 -28.04
CA ILE A 36 4.58 2.10 -29.11
C ILE A 36 3.66 1.68 -30.26
N SER A 37 3.62 0.41 -30.64
CA SER A 37 2.72 -0.12 -31.68
C SER A 37 1.25 -0.20 -31.25
N GLY A 38 0.93 0.09 -29.96
CA GLY A 38 -0.45 0.13 -29.44
C GLY A 38 -1.04 -1.22 -29.07
N LYS A 39 -0.22 -2.22 -28.79
CA LYS A 39 -0.69 -3.53 -28.35
C LYS A 39 -1.06 -3.55 -26.89
N ASN A 40 -2.09 -4.31 -26.56
CA ASN A 40 -2.40 -4.64 -25.17
C ASN A 40 -1.41 -5.68 -24.67
N LEU A 41 -0.92 -5.50 -23.44
CA LEU A 41 0.08 -6.40 -22.85
C LEU A 41 -0.35 -6.93 -21.50
N ILE A 42 0.02 -8.17 -21.25
CA ILE A 42 0.14 -8.75 -19.91
C ILE A 42 1.63 -8.98 -19.69
N VAL A 43 2.19 -8.35 -18.64
CA VAL A 43 3.62 -8.45 -18.32
C VAL A 43 3.77 -9.12 -16.98
N ARG A 44 4.27 -10.36 -16.96
CA ARG A 44 4.68 -11.05 -15.74
C ARG A 44 6.16 -10.80 -15.48
N SER A 45 6.45 -10.12 -14.39
CA SER A 45 7.83 -9.80 -14.04
C SER A 45 7.91 -9.28 -12.60
N HIS A 46 8.99 -9.63 -11.90
CA HIS A 46 9.23 -9.18 -10.51
C HIS A 46 9.47 -7.67 -10.40
N THR A 47 9.39 -7.16 -9.17
CA THR A 47 9.72 -5.76 -8.89
C THR A 47 11.23 -5.51 -9.11
N GLY A 48 11.56 -4.36 -9.74
CA GLY A 48 12.95 -3.98 -9.97
C GLY A 48 13.52 -4.35 -11.33
N THR A 49 12.74 -4.96 -12.23
CA THR A 49 13.15 -5.31 -13.60
C THR A 49 13.11 -4.13 -14.60
N GLY A 50 12.59 -2.97 -14.16
CA GLY A 50 12.47 -1.79 -15.03
C GLY A 50 11.11 -1.64 -15.72
N LYS A 51 10.03 -2.31 -15.21
CA LYS A 51 8.66 -2.20 -15.77
C LYS A 51 8.18 -0.76 -15.87
N THR A 52 8.41 0.07 -14.83
CA THR A 52 7.95 1.46 -14.81
C THR A 52 8.53 2.26 -15.96
N ALA A 53 9.83 2.15 -16.21
CA ALA A 53 10.45 2.79 -17.37
C ALA A 53 9.92 2.21 -18.68
N ALA A 54 9.71 0.88 -18.76
CA ALA A 54 9.21 0.23 -19.96
C ALA A 54 7.86 0.83 -20.41
N PHE A 55 6.86 0.83 -19.52
CA PHE A 55 5.57 1.41 -19.89
C PHE A 55 5.65 2.94 -19.97
N GLY A 56 6.44 3.60 -19.12
CA GLY A 56 6.60 5.04 -19.09
C GLY A 56 7.12 5.59 -20.43
N ILE A 57 8.19 5.01 -20.97
CA ILE A 57 8.75 5.36 -22.26
C ILE A 57 7.70 5.15 -23.35
N GLY A 58 7.09 3.95 -23.42
CA GLY A 58 6.14 3.61 -24.46
C GLY A 58 4.91 4.52 -24.50
N ILE A 59 4.30 4.86 -23.34
CA ILE A 59 3.13 5.74 -23.29
C ILE A 59 3.48 7.19 -23.61
N ILE A 60 4.65 7.68 -23.14
CA ILE A 60 5.13 9.03 -23.45
C ILE A 60 5.30 9.18 -24.96
N GLU A 61 5.96 8.22 -25.63
CA GLU A 61 6.13 8.25 -27.07
C GLU A 61 4.78 8.26 -27.81
N ARG A 62 3.80 7.47 -27.38
CA ARG A 62 2.47 7.46 -27.99
C ARG A 62 1.72 8.79 -27.84
N ILE A 63 1.78 9.40 -26.65
CA ILE A 63 1.12 10.67 -26.42
C ILE A 63 1.80 11.79 -27.22
N VAL A 64 3.12 11.81 -27.25
CA VAL A 64 3.90 12.83 -27.97
C VAL A 64 3.72 12.69 -29.49
N ALA A 65 3.64 11.45 -30.00
CA ALA A 65 3.33 11.18 -31.40
C ALA A 65 1.86 11.47 -31.78
N GLY A 66 1.00 11.79 -30.81
CA GLY A 66 -0.43 12.05 -31.04
C GLY A 66 -1.27 10.80 -31.37
N THR A 67 -0.71 9.60 -31.19
CA THR A 67 -1.41 8.32 -31.41
C THR A 67 -2.27 7.91 -30.21
N SER A 68 -2.09 8.55 -29.07
CA SER A 68 -2.92 8.45 -27.86
C SER A 68 -3.05 9.82 -27.19
N LYS A 69 -4.12 10.02 -26.39
CA LYS A 69 -4.44 11.30 -25.78
C LYS A 69 -4.02 11.39 -24.33
N LYS A 70 -4.43 10.40 -23.54
CA LYS A 70 -4.25 10.41 -22.06
C LYS A 70 -4.02 9.01 -21.53
N ALA A 71 -3.15 8.89 -20.53
CA ALA A 71 -2.89 7.63 -19.83
C ALA A 71 -3.31 7.69 -18.36
N LEU A 72 -4.00 6.64 -17.92
CA LEU A 72 -4.33 6.38 -16.52
C LEU A 72 -3.51 5.19 -16.02
N ILE A 73 -2.80 5.39 -14.91
CA ILE A 73 -2.00 4.36 -14.27
C ILE A 73 -2.55 4.13 -12.89
N LEU A 74 -3.00 2.91 -12.60
CA LEU A 74 -3.43 2.49 -11.27
C LEU A 74 -2.29 1.78 -10.55
N THR A 75 -2.11 2.14 -9.29
CA THR A 75 -1.09 1.55 -8.40
C THR A 75 -1.70 1.23 -7.04
N PRO A 76 -1.27 0.13 -6.36
CA PRO A 76 -1.86 -0.27 -5.08
C PRO A 76 -1.57 0.69 -3.94
N THR A 77 -0.42 1.38 -3.97
CA THR A 77 0.05 2.18 -2.84
C THR A 77 0.39 3.61 -3.23
N ARG A 78 0.31 4.50 -2.23
CA ARG A 78 0.65 5.92 -2.38
C ARG A 78 2.12 6.12 -2.74
N GLU A 79 2.97 5.33 -2.12
CA GLU A 79 4.41 5.36 -2.31
C GLU A 79 4.77 5.00 -3.75
N LEU A 80 4.16 3.94 -4.27
CA LEU A 80 4.37 3.53 -5.66
C LEU A 80 3.81 4.59 -6.63
N ALA A 81 2.62 5.15 -6.36
CA ALA A 81 2.06 6.22 -7.18
C ALA A 81 3.00 7.42 -7.30
N VAL A 82 3.56 7.87 -6.18
CA VAL A 82 4.51 9.00 -6.14
C VAL A 82 5.80 8.64 -6.89
N GLN A 83 6.30 7.42 -6.71
CA GLN A 83 7.50 6.95 -7.39
C GLN A 83 7.31 6.87 -8.91
N VAL A 84 6.25 6.20 -9.36
CA VAL A 84 5.91 6.11 -10.78
C VAL A 84 5.75 7.50 -11.39
N CYS A 85 5.02 8.40 -10.73
CA CYS A 85 4.87 9.78 -11.20
C CYS A 85 6.21 10.51 -11.30
N LYS A 86 7.13 10.35 -10.35
CA LYS A 86 8.46 10.96 -10.38
C LYS A 86 9.29 10.42 -11.54
N GLU A 87 9.27 9.13 -11.77
CA GLU A 87 9.99 8.47 -12.86
C GLU A 87 9.47 8.94 -14.22
N LEU A 88 8.14 8.97 -14.40
CA LEU A 88 7.50 9.48 -15.62
C LEU A 88 7.81 10.95 -15.88
N LYS A 89 7.82 11.81 -14.83
CA LYS A 89 8.26 13.22 -14.94
C LYS A 89 9.72 13.32 -15.38
N GLY A 90 10.58 12.43 -14.91
CA GLY A 90 11.97 12.34 -15.34
C GLY A 90 12.09 11.98 -16.82
N ILE A 91 11.41 10.92 -17.25
CA ILE A 91 11.43 10.47 -18.65
C ILE A 91 10.79 11.52 -19.58
N GLY A 92 9.68 12.12 -19.15
CA GLY A 92 8.95 13.13 -19.91
C GLY A 92 9.48 14.57 -19.78
N GLN A 93 10.61 14.82 -19.09
CA GLN A 93 11.08 16.16 -18.71
C GLN A 93 11.35 17.12 -19.88
N LEU A 94 11.62 16.59 -21.06
CA LEU A 94 11.85 17.38 -22.28
C LEU A 94 10.60 17.49 -23.17
N HIS A 95 9.49 16.93 -22.74
CA HIS A 95 8.19 17.01 -23.37
C HIS A 95 7.25 17.92 -22.55
N ALA A 96 6.34 18.61 -23.20
CA ALA A 96 5.37 19.48 -22.54
C ALA A 96 4.16 18.67 -22.01
N LEU A 97 4.44 17.63 -21.18
CA LEU A 97 3.42 16.74 -20.62
C LEU A 97 3.05 17.12 -19.19
N ARG A 98 1.76 17.13 -18.90
CA ARG A 98 1.21 17.31 -17.56
C ARG A 98 1.02 15.96 -16.90
N ILE A 99 1.96 15.59 -16.06
CA ILE A 99 1.99 14.32 -15.35
C ILE A 99 1.65 14.60 -13.87
N THR A 100 0.56 14.04 -13.38
CA THR A 100 0.05 14.32 -12.02
C THR A 100 -0.20 13.03 -11.27
N VAL A 101 -0.10 13.09 -9.93
CA VAL A 101 -0.36 11.95 -9.04
C VAL A 101 -1.55 12.22 -8.14
N ALA A 102 -2.41 11.20 -7.96
CA ALA A 102 -3.58 11.24 -7.10
C ALA A 102 -3.61 10.07 -6.12
N TYR A 103 -3.47 10.34 -4.80
CA TYR A 103 -3.48 9.31 -3.77
C TYR A 103 -4.16 9.78 -2.48
N GLY A 104 -4.69 8.83 -1.71
CA GLY A 104 -5.35 9.12 -0.45
C GLY A 104 -4.39 9.61 0.65
N GLY A 105 -4.91 10.41 1.62
CA GLY A 105 -4.11 10.92 2.74
C GLY A 105 -3.28 12.18 2.47
N ALA A 106 -3.25 12.66 1.21
CA ALA A 106 -2.80 14.01 0.88
C ALA A 106 -4.00 14.97 0.78
N SER A 107 -3.70 16.28 0.81
CA SER A 107 -4.73 17.33 0.65
C SER A 107 -5.48 17.15 -0.66
N ILE A 108 -6.80 17.00 -0.58
CA ILE A 108 -7.66 16.87 -1.76
C ILE A 108 -7.64 18.17 -2.58
N ASN A 109 -7.63 19.33 -1.91
CA ASN A 109 -7.68 20.62 -2.58
C ASN A 109 -6.45 20.85 -3.45
N MET A 110 -5.25 20.49 -2.99
CA MET A 110 -4.04 20.56 -3.81
C MET A 110 -4.14 19.72 -5.07
N GLN A 111 -4.67 18.49 -4.95
CA GLN A 111 -4.84 17.60 -6.11
C GLN A 111 -5.92 18.12 -7.06
N LEU A 112 -7.01 18.70 -6.54
CA LEU A 112 -8.01 19.36 -7.36
C LEU A 112 -7.41 20.55 -8.14
N ASP A 113 -6.58 21.36 -7.51
CA ASP A 113 -5.93 22.50 -8.15
C ASP A 113 -4.95 22.07 -9.25
N GLU A 114 -4.16 21.02 -9.01
CA GLU A 114 -3.27 20.43 -10.03
C GLU A 114 -4.05 19.89 -11.24
N LEU A 115 -5.21 19.26 -11.01
CA LEU A 115 -6.03 18.66 -12.07
C LEU A 115 -6.81 19.71 -12.91
N ARG A 116 -7.08 20.90 -12.37
CA ARG A 116 -7.77 21.99 -13.10
C ARG A 116 -7.04 22.41 -14.37
N GLY A 117 -5.72 22.35 -14.36
CA GLY A 117 -4.90 22.63 -15.55
C GLY A 117 -4.99 21.60 -16.66
N GLY A 118 -5.70 20.48 -16.40
CA GLY A 118 -5.73 19.28 -17.25
C GLY A 118 -4.56 18.36 -16.95
N VAL A 119 -4.68 17.11 -17.42
CA VAL A 119 -3.68 16.06 -17.21
C VAL A 119 -3.54 15.21 -18.47
N ASP A 120 -2.32 14.87 -18.82
CA ASP A 120 -2.01 13.96 -19.94
C ASP A 120 -1.71 12.54 -19.42
N ILE A 121 -1.03 12.44 -18.26
CA ILE A 121 -0.77 11.17 -17.58
C ILE A 121 -1.15 11.31 -16.11
N LEU A 122 -2.12 10.51 -15.66
CA LEU A 122 -2.56 10.45 -14.28
C LEU A 122 -2.13 9.13 -13.63
N VAL A 123 -1.32 9.23 -12.58
CA VAL A 123 -1.00 8.08 -11.73
C VAL A 123 -1.88 8.14 -10.49
N ALA A 124 -2.61 7.07 -10.18
CA ALA A 124 -3.58 7.14 -9.10
C ALA A 124 -3.66 5.86 -8.27
N THR A 125 -4.02 6.01 -6.98
CA THR A 125 -4.55 4.88 -6.20
C THR A 125 -6.07 4.78 -6.40
N PRO A 126 -6.65 3.55 -6.48
CA PRO A 126 -8.04 3.36 -6.86
C PRO A 126 -9.05 4.22 -6.09
N GLY A 127 -9.09 4.13 -4.77
CA GLY A 127 -10.07 4.87 -3.96
C GLY A 127 -9.97 6.40 -4.10
N ARG A 128 -8.77 7.00 -4.30
CA ARG A 128 -8.65 8.45 -4.53
C ARG A 128 -9.10 8.84 -5.94
N LEU A 129 -8.88 8.01 -6.93
CA LEU A 129 -9.38 8.27 -8.27
C LEU A 129 -10.92 8.29 -8.29
N ILE A 130 -11.56 7.36 -7.59
CA ILE A 130 -13.01 7.31 -7.45
C ILE A 130 -13.54 8.60 -6.77
N ASP A 131 -12.93 9.03 -5.66
CA ASP A 131 -13.30 10.30 -4.98
C ASP A 131 -13.17 11.51 -5.91
N LEU A 132 -12.08 11.62 -6.68
CA LEU A 132 -11.86 12.69 -7.66
C LEU A 132 -12.87 12.65 -8.82
N THR A 133 -13.23 11.46 -9.26
CA THR A 133 -14.25 11.26 -10.31
C THR A 133 -15.65 11.65 -9.82
N GLN A 134 -16.01 11.24 -8.61
CA GLN A 134 -17.29 11.62 -7.98
C GLN A 134 -17.42 13.14 -7.79
N ARG A 135 -16.29 13.83 -7.56
CA ARG A 135 -16.23 15.30 -7.49
C ARG A 135 -16.21 15.98 -8.85
N GLY A 136 -16.19 15.23 -9.94
CA GLY A 136 -16.14 15.78 -11.29
C GLY A 136 -14.77 16.37 -11.70
N ALA A 137 -13.72 16.14 -10.91
CA ALA A 137 -12.36 16.64 -11.20
C ALA A 137 -11.64 15.80 -12.24
N VAL A 138 -11.99 14.53 -12.39
CA VAL A 138 -11.44 13.60 -13.37
C VAL A 138 -12.57 12.95 -14.14
N ARG A 139 -12.44 12.90 -15.46
CA ARG A 139 -13.35 12.17 -16.35
C ARG A 139 -12.63 10.92 -16.86
N ILE A 140 -12.91 9.77 -16.23
CA ILE A 140 -12.23 8.50 -16.55
C ILE A 140 -12.37 8.15 -18.05
N GLY A 141 -13.52 8.45 -18.65
CA GLY A 141 -13.78 8.19 -20.09
C GLY A 141 -12.88 8.94 -21.10
N GLU A 142 -12.02 9.87 -20.64
CA GLU A 142 -11.08 10.58 -21.50
C GLU A 142 -9.72 9.86 -21.66
N PHE A 143 -9.46 8.80 -20.89
CA PHE A 143 -8.19 8.06 -20.93
C PHE A 143 -8.29 6.90 -21.92
N ASP A 144 -7.48 6.93 -22.95
CA ASP A 144 -7.39 5.90 -23.99
C ASP A 144 -6.24 4.91 -23.78
N ILE A 145 -5.47 5.10 -22.71
CA ILE A 145 -4.50 4.13 -22.19
C ILE A 145 -4.81 3.86 -20.71
N SER A 146 -4.86 2.59 -20.33
CA SER A 146 -4.94 2.17 -18.92
C SER A 146 -3.81 1.21 -18.56
N ILE A 147 -3.21 1.43 -17.41
CA ILE A 147 -2.13 0.60 -16.87
C ILE A 147 -2.50 0.18 -15.45
N LEU A 148 -2.41 -1.12 -15.21
CA LEU A 148 -2.54 -1.71 -13.88
C LEU A 148 -1.14 -2.15 -13.44
N ASP A 149 -0.49 -1.38 -12.58
CA ASP A 149 0.84 -1.70 -12.08
C ASP A 149 0.75 -2.37 -10.71
N GLU A 150 1.48 -3.47 -10.51
CA GLU A 150 1.38 -4.36 -9.35
C GLU A 150 -0.08 -4.81 -9.12
N ALA A 151 -0.71 -5.37 -10.17
CA ALA A 151 -2.11 -5.78 -10.14
C ALA A 151 -2.41 -6.82 -9.06
N ASP A 152 -1.53 -7.78 -8.84
CA ASP A 152 -1.56 -8.75 -7.74
C ASP A 152 -1.68 -8.08 -6.38
N GLN A 153 -0.90 -7.04 -6.12
CA GLN A 153 -0.98 -6.30 -4.86
C GLN A 153 -2.30 -5.53 -4.71
N MET A 154 -2.87 -5.01 -5.81
CA MET A 154 -4.19 -4.35 -5.75
C MET A 154 -5.27 -5.33 -5.32
N LEU A 155 -5.23 -6.57 -5.80
CA LEU A 155 -6.15 -7.64 -5.38
C LEU A 155 -5.94 -8.04 -3.93
N ASP A 156 -4.71 -8.30 -3.52
CA ASP A 156 -4.34 -8.61 -2.14
C ASP A 156 -4.80 -7.57 -1.12
N MET A 157 -4.87 -6.30 -1.56
CA MET A 157 -5.36 -5.18 -0.74
C MET A 157 -6.88 -5.01 -0.78
N GLY A 158 -7.60 -5.84 -1.53
CA GLY A 158 -9.04 -5.81 -1.65
C GLY A 158 -9.58 -4.70 -2.57
N PHE A 159 -8.78 -4.16 -3.48
CA PHE A 159 -9.18 -3.10 -4.41
C PHE A 159 -9.84 -3.63 -5.69
N ILE A 160 -10.20 -4.92 -5.76
CA ILE A 160 -10.75 -5.53 -6.97
C ILE A 160 -12.01 -4.81 -7.45
N ASP A 161 -12.92 -4.48 -6.54
CA ASP A 161 -14.18 -3.79 -6.86
C ASP A 161 -13.92 -2.36 -7.35
N ASP A 162 -13.02 -1.63 -6.67
CA ASP A 162 -12.61 -0.28 -7.06
C ASP A 162 -11.97 -0.27 -8.45
N VAL A 163 -11.04 -1.21 -8.72
CA VAL A 163 -10.36 -1.36 -10.01
C VAL A 163 -11.37 -1.69 -11.11
N THR A 164 -12.27 -2.63 -10.86
CA THR A 164 -13.33 -3.02 -11.79
C THR A 164 -14.25 -1.84 -12.11
N MET A 165 -14.68 -1.10 -11.10
CA MET A 165 -15.52 0.12 -11.25
C MET A 165 -14.82 1.18 -12.13
N ILE A 166 -13.51 1.35 -11.98
CA ILE A 166 -12.71 2.28 -12.80
C ILE A 166 -12.62 1.79 -14.24
N LEU A 167 -12.27 0.51 -14.44
CA LEU A 167 -12.08 -0.07 -15.74
C LEU A 167 -13.37 -0.09 -16.58
N ASP A 168 -14.53 -0.25 -15.95
CA ASP A 168 -15.85 -0.23 -16.60
C ASP A 168 -16.21 1.18 -17.11
N GLN A 169 -15.63 2.26 -16.56
CA GLN A 169 -15.85 3.65 -16.97
C GLN A 169 -14.91 4.10 -18.11
N LEU A 170 -13.84 3.35 -18.38
CA LEU A 170 -12.90 3.65 -19.46
C LEU A 170 -13.48 3.34 -20.85
N PRO A 171 -13.01 3.99 -21.90
CA PRO A 171 -13.42 3.66 -23.27
C PRO A 171 -13.21 2.18 -23.59
N LYS A 172 -14.15 1.58 -24.35
CA LYS A 172 -14.04 0.18 -24.78
C LYS A 172 -12.83 -0.04 -25.68
N HIS A 173 -12.55 0.92 -26.56
CA HIS A 173 -11.38 0.91 -27.43
C HIS A 173 -10.24 1.69 -26.79
N ARG A 174 -9.52 1.04 -25.89
CA ARG A 174 -8.34 1.58 -25.24
C ARG A 174 -7.19 0.59 -25.29
N MET A 175 -5.98 1.06 -25.16
CA MET A 175 -4.84 0.22 -24.86
C MET A 175 -4.81 -0.10 -23.35
N THR A 176 -4.67 -1.38 -23.01
CA THR A 176 -4.58 -1.82 -21.61
C THR A 176 -3.31 -2.61 -21.39
N LEU A 177 -2.54 -2.21 -20.38
CA LEU A 177 -1.36 -2.92 -19.90
C LEU A 177 -1.64 -3.44 -18.49
N LEU A 178 -1.44 -4.72 -18.27
CA LEU A 178 -1.52 -5.35 -16.95
C LEU A 178 -0.14 -5.85 -16.57
N LEU A 179 0.41 -5.30 -15.48
CA LEU A 179 1.72 -5.67 -14.95
C LEU A 179 1.54 -6.30 -13.58
N SER A 180 2.08 -7.50 -13.41
CA SER A 180 1.96 -8.28 -12.19
C SER A 180 3.20 -9.14 -11.96
N ALA A 181 3.51 -9.49 -10.72
CA ALA A 181 4.51 -10.50 -10.42
C ALA A 181 3.94 -11.92 -10.56
N THR A 182 2.62 -12.08 -10.37
CA THR A 182 1.91 -13.34 -10.48
C THR A 182 0.77 -13.25 -11.48
N LEU A 183 0.38 -14.38 -12.08
CA LEU A 183 -0.77 -14.51 -12.97
C LEU A 183 -1.70 -15.62 -12.43
N ASP A 184 -2.18 -15.43 -11.19
CA ASP A 184 -3.17 -16.31 -10.58
C ASP A 184 -4.55 -16.21 -11.27
N GLU A 185 -5.49 -17.05 -10.86
CA GLU A 185 -6.84 -17.07 -11.45
C GLU A 185 -7.56 -15.73 -11.33
N SER A 186 -7.33 -14.99 -10.25
CA SER A 186 -7.95 -13.70 -9.98
C SER A 186 -7.43 -12.63 -10.93
N ILE A 187 -6.12 -12.56 -11.12
CA ILE A 187 -5.48 -11.67 -12.11
C ILE A 187 -5.92 -12.04 -13.53
N MET A 188 -5.93 -13.33 -13.85
CA MET A 188 -6.35 -13.80 -15.15
C MET A 188 -7.81 -13.49 -15.45
N SER A 189 -8.69 -13.51 -14.47
CA SER A 189 -10.08 -13.08 -14.60
C SER A 189 -10.20 -11.61 -15.01
N ILE A 190 -9.43 -10.72 -14.37
CA ILE A 190 -9.36 -9.31 -14.75
C ILE A 190 -8.77 -9.15 -16.17
N ALA A 191 -7.69 -9.87 -16.44
CA ALA A 191 -7.04 -9.81 -17.75
C ALA A 191 -8.01 -10.22 -18.86
N GLN A 192 -8.73 -11.34 -18.72
CA GLN A 192 -9.70 -11.81 -19.72
C GLN A 192 -10.83 -10.80 -19.96
N LYS A 193 -11.29 -10.12 -18.91
CA LYS A 193 -12.39 -9.15 -19.04
C LYS A 193 -11.95 -7.82 -19.65
N TYR A 194 -10.75 -7.34 -19.36
CA TYR A 194 -10.37 -5.95 -19.65
C TYR A 194 -9.18 -5.78 -20.58
N VAL A 195 -8.40 -6.84 -20.87
CA VAL A 195 -7.25 -6.78 -21.78
C VAL A 195 -7.57 -7.56 -23.05
N HIS A 196 -8.00 -6.86 -24.08
CA HIS A 196 -8.43 -7.50 -25.33
C HIS A 196 -7.24 -7.95 -26.19
N ALA A 197 -7.23 -9.21 -26.62
CA ALA A 197 -6.17 -9.79 -27.46
C ALA A 197 -4.75 -9.43 -26.96
N PRO A 198 -4.40 -9.72 -25.70
CA PRO A 198 -3.13 -9.32 -25.15
C PRO A 198 -1.97 -10.13 -25.75
N MET A 199 -0.82 -9.47 -25.86
CA MET A 199 0.46 -10.15 -25.97
C MET A 199 0.98 -10.36 -24.53
N THR A 200 1.35 -11.59 -24.19
CA THR A 200 1.94 -11.89 -22.89
C THR A 200 3.47 -11.83 -22.99
N ILE A 201 4.07 -11.09 -22.08
CA ILE A 201 5.53 -11.00 -21.90
C ILE A 201 5.84 -11.56 -20.52
N GLU A 202 6.56 -12.65 -20.49
CA GLU A 202 7.07 -13.24 -19.25
C GLU A 202 8.58 -13.02 -19.20
N ILE A 203 9.00 -12.40 -18.10
CA ILE A 203 10.42 -12.21 -17.80
C ILE A 203 10.76 -13.19 -16.69
N GLY A 204 11.72 -14.05 -16.99
CA GLY A 204 12.11 -15.27 -16.28
C GLY A 204 11.86 -15.34 -14.77
N GLU A 205 11.63 -16.58 -14.34
CA GLU A 205 11.59 -16.89 -12.91
C GLU A 205 12.97 -16.60 -12.32
N ILE A 206 12.99 -15.62 -11.49
CA ILE A 206 13.87 -15.38 -10.35
C ILE A 206 15.29 -16.01 -10.41
N GLU A 207 16.16 -15.50 -11.22
CA GLU A 207 17.56 -15.43 -10.81
C GLU A 207 17.72 -14.57 -9.53
N ALA A 208 16.74 -13.69 -9.24
CA ALA A 208 16.75 -12.87 -8.03
C ALA A 208 16.61 -13.65 -6.72
N ALA A 209 16.02 -14.85 -6.71
CA ALA A 209 16.03 -15.69 -5.50
C ALA A 209 17.35 -16.44 -5.33
N GLU A 210 18.03 -16.76 -6.43
CA GLU A 210 19.34 -17.42 -6.42
C GLU A 210 20.47 -16.44 -5.99
N THR A 211 20.30 -15.14 -6.26
CA THR A 211 21.28 -14.11 -5.84
C THR A 211 21.09 -13.67 -4.38
N ILE A 212 19.98 -14.07 -3.73
CA ILE A 212 19.72 -13.73 -2.33
C ILE A 212 20.13 -14.89 -1.43
N LYS A 213 21.20 -14.69 -0.66
CA LYS A 213 21.62 -15.64 0.34
C LYS A 213 20.60 -15.72 1.48
N GLN A 214 19.93 -16.87 1.61
CA GLN A 214 18.96 -17.10 2.66
C GLN A 214 19.55 -17.93 3.79
N GLU A 215 19.38 -17.44 5.02
CA GLU A 215 19.76 -18.15 6.24
C GLU A 215 18.51 -18.42 7.08
N HIS A 216 18.47 -19.59 7.69
CA HIS A 216 17.37 -20.00 8.56
C HIS A 216 17.86 -20.08 10.00
N VAL A 217 17.18 -19.41 10.91
CA VAL A 217 17.51 -19.36 12.33
C VAL A 217 16.36 -19.99 13.11
N GLU A 218 16.56 -21.22 13.57
CA GLU A 218 15.61 -21.90 14.42
C GLU A 218 15.65 -21.30 15.83
N THR A 219 14.48 -20.93 16.36
CA THR A 219 14.35 -20.30 17.67
C THR A 219 13.07 -20.71 18.36
N THR A 220 13.11 -20.69 19.70
CA THR A 220 11.91 -20.67 20.53
C THR A 220 11.43 -19.22 20.70
N ASP A 221 10.20 -19.02 21.21
CA ASP A 221 9.67 -17.66 21.45
C ASP A 221 10.54 -16.84 22.40
N ARG A 222 11.25 -17.49 23.33
CA ARG A 222 12.15 -16.84 24.30
C ARG A 222 13.45 -16.40 23.67
N GLU A 223 14.02 -17.24 22.81
CA GLU A 223 15.30 -17.02 22.15
C GLU A 223 15.22 -16.04 20.99
N LYS A 224 14.02 -15.89 20.41
CA LYS A 224 13.78 -15.13 19.19
C LYS A 224 14.28 -13.69 19.25
N PHE A 225 14.03 -12.99 20.36
CA PHE A 225 14.49 -11.61 20.51
C PHE A 225 15.99 -11.50 20.82
N PRO A 226 16.61 -12.30 21.75
CA PRO A 226 18.06 -12.36 21.90
C PRO A 226 18.80 -12.62 20.57
N ARG A 227 18.35 -13.61 19.81
CA ARG A 227 18.95 -13.94 18.50
C ARG A 227 18.82 -12.80 17.49
N LEU A 228 17.69 -12.08 17.49
CA LEU A 228 17.56 -10.87 16.67
C LEU A 228 18.64 -9.83 17.04
N LEU A 229 18.90 -9.62 18.33
CA LEU A 229 19.93 -8.65 18.77
C LEU A 229 21.34 -9.05 18.29
N GLU A 230 21.66 -10.34 18.24
CA GLU A 230 22.91 -10.86 17.70
C GLU A 230 23.01 -10.54 16.20
N VAL A 231 21.99 -10.91 15.42
CA VAL A 231 21.89 -10.61 13.99
C VAL A 231 22.07 -9.11 13.71
N LEU A 232 21.42 -8.24 14.50
CA LEU A 232 21.51 -6.79 14.32
C LEU A 232 22.90 -6.23 14.62
N ARG A 233 23.64 -6.83 15.57
CA ARG A 233 25.04 -6.46 15.88
C ARG A 233 26.00 -6.90 14.78
N GLU A 234 25.84 -8.11 14.28
CA GLU A 234 26.64 -8.66 13.18
C GLU A 234 26.50 -7.84 11.88
N HIS A 235 25.34 -7.24 11.67
CA HIS A 235 25.02 -6.49 10.46
C HIS A 235 24.79 -4.99 10.71
N ALA A 236 25.44 -4.42 11.72
CA ALA A 236 25.23 -3.04 12.19
C ALA A 236 25.45 -1.96 11.11
N ASN A 237 26.26 -2.24 10.09
CA ASN A 237 26.58 -1.31 9.00
C ASN A 237 25.60 -1.40 7.81
N MET A 238 24.60 -2.27 7.87
CA MET A 238 23.63 -2.49 6.80
C MET A 238 22.29 -1.83 7.11
N LYS A 239 21.58 -1.40 6.07
CA LYS A 239 20.14 -1.09 6.20
C LYS A 239 19.36 -2.39 6.33
N ILE A 240 18.61 -2.51 7.41
CA ILE A 240 17.89 -3.74 7.78
C ILE A 240 16.40 -3.47 7.79
N LEU A 241 15.64 -4.31 7.06
CA LEU A 241 14.18 -4.30 7.10
C LEU A 241 13.69 -5.57 7.80
N ILE A 242 12.96 -5.40 8.91
CA ILE A 242 12.44 -6.48 9.73
C ILE A 242 10.92 -6.61 9.49
N PHE A 243 10.49 -7.78 9.04
CA PHE A 243 9.08 -8.06 8.82
C PHE A 243 8.41 -8.66 10.06
N ARG A 244 7.30 -8.02 10.47
CA ARG A 244 6.37 -8.49 11.50
C ARG A 244 5.00 -8.71 10.90
N GLU A 245 4.26 -9.66 11.45
CA GLU A 245 2.91 -9.97 10.99
C GLU A 245 1.90 -8.88 11.38
N THR A 246 1.96 -8.37 12.62
CA THR A 246 0.95 -7.46 13.16
C THR A 246 1.49 -6.05 13.42
N LYS A 247 0.60 -5.04 13.33
CA LYS A 247 0.90 -3.63 13.65
C LYS A 247 1.40 -3.48 15.10
N LEU A 248 0.67 -4.09 16.05
CA LEU A 248 1.04 -4.04 17.47
C LEU A 248 2.39 -4.73 17.72
N GLY A 249 2.63 -5.88 17.07
CA GLY A 249 3.90 -6.58 17.12
C GLY A 249 5.06 -5.73 16.61
N SER A 250 4.84 -4.97 15.52
CA SER A 250 5.84 -4.06 14.95
C SER A 250 6.21 -2.93 15.92
N SER A 251 5.22 -2.28 16.54
CA SER A 251 5.45 -1.22 17.53
C SER A 251 6.18 -1.74 18.77
N ARG A 252 5.74 -2.87 19.32
CA ARG A 252 6.38 -3.50 20.49
C ARG A 252 7.82 -3.91 20.20
N LEU A 253 8.08 -4.44 19.01
CA LEU A 253 9.44 -4.83 18.64
C LEU A 253 10.34 -3.60 18.50
N GLN A 254 9.86 -2.54 17.85
CA GLN A 254 10.59 -1.28 17.72
C GLN A 254 10.93 -0.67 19.08
N GLU A 255 9.98 -0.63 20.03
CA GLU A 255 10.20 -0.14 21.39
C GLU A 255 11.24 -0.98 22.15
N ARG A 256 11.15 -2.32 22.08
CA ARG A 256 12.14 -3.22 22.67
C ARG A 256 13.55 -3.02 22.10
N LEU A 257 13.66 -2.75 20.81
CA LEU A 257 14.94 -2.44 20.16
C LEU A 257 15.51 -1.12 20.68
N TRP A 258 14.68 -0.10 20.87
CA TRP A 258 15.10 1.18 21.45
C TRP A 258 15.63 1.02 22.89
N GLN A 259 14.95 0.24 23.71
CA GLN A 259 15.40 -0.08 25.08
C GLN A 259 16.77 -0.78 25.12
N ARG A 260 17.16 -1.39 24.00
CA ARG A 260 18.48 -2.06 23.82
C ARG A 260 19.49 -1.20 23.05
N GLY A 261 19.19 0.07 22.82
CA GLY A 261 20.10 1.03 22.18
C GLY A 261 20.07 1.02 20.64
N PHE A 262 19.17 0.26 20.01
CA PHE A 262 19.02 0.24 18.56
C PHE A 262 18.05 1.33 18.10
N ARG A 263 18.50 2.25 17.24
CA ARG A 263 17.62 3.26 16.61
C ARG A 263 16.81 2.61 15.49
N ALA A 264 15.67 2.05 15.83
CA ALA A 264 14.78 1.40 14.90
C ALA A 264 13.56 2.30 14.60
N GLY A 265 13.18 2.41 13.33
CA GLY A 265 11.93 2.98 12.87
C GLY A 265 10.83 1.93 12.81
N VAL A 266 9.57 2.37 12.80
CA VAL A 266 8.41 1.50 12.54
C VAL A 266 7.61 2.03 11.36
N LEU A 267 7.11 1.11 10.52
CA LEU A 267 6.24 1.43 9.40
C LEU A 267 5.00 0.55 9.46
N GLN A 268 3.84 1.17 9.63
CA GLN A 268 2.55 0.48 9.77
C GLN A 268 1.40 1.30 9.19
N GLY A 269 0.24 0.63 8.95
CA GLY A 269 -0.88 1.24 8.23
C GLY A 269 -1.55 2.42 8.93
N ASP A 270 -1.48 2.50 10.26
CA ASP A 270 -2.19 3.54 11.05
C ASP A 270 -1.40 4.86 11.18
N MET A 271 -0.21 4.93 10.58
CA MET A 271 0.59 6.15 10.57
C MET A 271 -0.03 7.22 9.68
N SER A 272 0.04 8.49 10.12
CA SER A 272 -0.25 9.61 9.22
C SER A 272 0.73 9.62 8.05
N GLN A 273 0.28 10.10 6.88
CA GLN A 273 1.13 10.12 5.68
C GLN A 273 2.42 10.93 5.88
N ALA A 274 2.33 12.04 6.62
CA ALA A 274 3.50 12.86 6.93
C ALA A 274 4.53 12.08 7.78
N ALA A 275 4.08 11.38 8.82
CA ALA A 275 4.95 10.54 9.65
C ALA A 275 5.57 9.38 8.85
N ARG A 276 4.77 8.76 7.97
CA ARG A 276 5.22 7.68 7.08
C ARG A 276 6.30 8.16 6.11
N ASN A 277 6.05 9.29 5.42
CA ASN A 277 7.01 9.88 4.49
C ASN A 277 8.33 10.27 5.19
N LYS A 278 8.24 10.86 6.39
CA LYS A 278 9.42 11.18 7.20
C LYS A 278 10.21 9.92 7.56
N MET A 279 9.53 8.88 8.01
CA MET A 279 10.17 7.61 8.39
C MET A 279 10.90 6.96 7.21
N ILE A 280 10.27 6.94 6.03
CA ILE A 280 10.87 6.43 4.80
C ILE A 280 12.08 7.28 4.38
N ALA A 281 11.98 8.61 4.46
CA ALA A 281 13.10 9.50 4.16
C ALA A 281 14.27 9.28 5.13
N ASP A 282 14.01 9.20 6.44
CA ASP A 282 15.02 8.95 7.47
C ASP A 282 15.75 7.61 7.25
N PHE A 283 15.03 6.59 6.78
CA PHE A 283 15.61 5.29 6.44
C PHE A 283 16.40 5.33 5.11
N LYS A 284 15.88 5.98 4.08
CA LYS A 284 16.58 6.14 2.79
C LYS A 284 17.90 6.91 2.96
N GLU A 285 17.91 7.95 3.76
CA GLU A 285 19.09 8.77 4.03
C GLU A 285 20.05 8.17 5.09
N GLY A 286 19.70 7.02 5.68
CA GLY A 286 20.54 6.34 6.66
C GLY A 286 20.52 6.95 8.07
N ARG A 287 19.63 7.91 8.36
CA ARG A 287 19.42 8.41 9.73
C ARG A 287 18.87 7.33 10.66
N ILE A 288 18.15 6.39 10.08
CA ILE A 288 17.68 5.15 10.71
C ILE A 288 18.19 3.99 9.87
N MET A 289 18.85 3.02 10.51
CA MET A 289 19.42 1.84 9.83
C MET A 289 18.54 0.61 9.95
N ILE A 290 17.59 0.58 10.88
CA ILE A 290 16.69 -0.54 11.14
C ILE A 290 15.25 -0.08 10.99
N MET A 291 14.47 -0.76 10.14
CA MET A 291 13.05 -0.52 9.97
C MET A 291 12.26 -1.77 10.31
N VAL A 292 11.27 -1.65 11.18
CA VAL A 292 10.30 -2.71 11.47
C VAL A 292 9.02 -2.41 10.71
N ALA A 293 8.53 -3.35 9.91
CA ALA A 293 7.36 -3.13 9.08
C ALA A 293 6.41 -4.34 9.04
N THR A 294 5.13 -4.08 8.80
CA THR A 294 4.18 -5.12 8.37
C THR A 294 4.24 -5.30 6.86
N ASN A 295 3.79 -6.46 6.33
CA ASN A 295 3.73 -6.71 4.89
C ASN A 295 3.06 -5.56 4.13
N VAL A 296 1.85 -5.20 4.54
CA VAL A 296 1.06 -4.12 3.89
C VAL A 296 1.79 -2.79 3.91
N ALA A 297 2.47 -2.48 5.01
CA ALA A 297 3.19 -1.21 5.13
C ALA A 297 4.51 -1.18 4.36
N ALA A 298 5.13 -2.32 4.12
CA ALA A 298 6.37 -2.43 3.35
C ALA A 298 6.13 -2.55 1.83
N ARG A 299 4.89 -2.83 1.40
CA ARG A 299 4.52 -2.87 -0.03
C ARG A 299 4.74 -1.50 -0.67
N GLY A 300 5.22 -1.51 -1.90
CA GLY A 300 5.53 -0.27 -2.64
C GLY A 300 6.74 0.52 -2.11
N LEU A 301 7.46 0.01 -1.10
CA LEU A 301 8.71 0.62 -0.65
C LEU A 301 9.85 0.24 -1.59
N HIS A 302 10.26 1.21 -2.41
CA HIS A 302 11.52 1.13 -3.11
C HIS A 302 12.63 1.73 -2.24
N ILE A 303 13.41 0.86 -1.62
CA ILE A 303 14.57 1.26 -0.83
C ILE A 303 15.79 0.68 -1.53
N GLU A 304 16.62 1.57 -2.02
CA GLU A 304 17.92 1.21 -2.59
C GLU A 304 18.89 0.83 -1.46
N ASN A 305 19.82 -0.05 -1.78
CA ASN A 305 20.89 -0.47 -0.86
C ASN A 305 20.36 -1.10 0.45
N LEU A 306 19.28 -1.90 0.37
CA LEU A 306 18.82 -2.70 1.48
C LEU A 306 19.73 -3.95 1.59
N GLY A 307 20.59 -3.98 2.62
CA GLY A 307 21.58 -5.03 2.79
C GLY A 307 21.03 -6.31 3.42
N LEU A 308 20.02 -6.20 4.29
CA LEU A 308 19.49 -7.33 5.01
C LEU A 308 17.97 -7.27 5.16
N ILE A 309 17.31 -8.37 4.86
CA ILE A 309 15.91 -8.64 5.21
C ILE A 309 15.88 -9.60 6.40
N VAL A 310 15.07 -9.30 7.41
CA VAL A 310 14.81 -10.21 8.52
C VAL A 310 13.32 -10.56 8.54
N ASN A 311 13.00 -11.79 8.20
CA ASN A 311 11.66 -12.35 8.39
C ASN A 311 11.52 -12.80 9.86
N TYR A 312 11.24 -11.83 10.75
CA TYR A 312 11.07 -12.12 12.18
C TYR A 312 9.81 -12.95 12.42
N ASP A 313 8.73 -12.72 11.67
CA ASP A 313 7.59 -13.62 11.60
C ASP A 313 7.51 -14.27 10.22
N LYS A 314 7.20 -15.57 10.20
CA LYS A 314 7.04 -16.35 8.98
C LYS A 314 6.05 -15.67 8.03
N ALA A 315 6.35 -15.67 6.74
CA ALA A 315 5.40 -15.25 5.72
C ALA A 315 4.22 -16.24 5.64
N GLN A 316 3.03 -15.72 5.36
CA GLN A 316 1.80 -16.51 5.29
C GLN A 316 1.73 -17.38 4.02
N SER A 317 2.42 -16.97 2.95
CA SER A 317 2.58 -17.71 1.70
C SER A 317 4.01 -17.59 1.18
N GLU A 318 4.38 -18.47 0.25
CA GLU A 318 5.66 -18.42 -0.45
C GLU A 318 5.79 -17.14 -1.27
N GLU A 319 4.71 -16.71 -1.90
CA GLU A 319 4.64 -15.46 -2.66
C GLU A 319 4.98 -14.24 -1.78
N ILE A 320 4.34 -14.14 -0.59
CA ILE A 320 4.67 -13.06 0.37
C ILE A 320 6.14 -13.16 0.79
N HIS A 321 6.67 -14.37 0.95
CA HIS A 321 8.07 -14.57 1.26
C HIS A 321 8.98 -14.00 0.16
N LEU A 322 8.71 -14.35 -1.10
CA LEU A 322 9.44 -13.85 -2.26
C LEU A 322 9.33 -12.32 -2.38
N HIS A 323 8.16 -11.75 -2.19
CA HIS A 323 7.94 -10.29 -2.18
C HIS A 323 8.73 -9.58 -1.06
N ARG A 324 8.92 -10.23 0.11
CA ARG A 324 9.75 -9.69 1.19
C ARG A 324 11.24 -9.72 0.82
N ILE A 325 11.76 -10.89 0.45
CA ILE A 325 13.19 -11.03 0.14
C ILE A 325 13.60 -10.26 -1.11
N GLY A 326 12.72 -10.12 -2.11
CA GLY A 326 12.92 -9.29 -3.30
C GLY A 326 13.06 -7.78 -3.02
N ARG A 327 13.08 -7.35 -1.75
CA ARG A 327 13.47 -5.98 -1.36
C ARG A 327 14.97 -5.79 -1.26
N THR A 328 15.77 -6.86 -1.26
CA THR A 328 17.25 -6.85 -1.34
C THR A 328 17.72 -7.53 -2.63
N GLY A 329 19.00 -7.56 -2.89
CA GLY A 329 19.59 -8.26 -4.06
C GLY A 329 19.22 -7.64 -5.41
N ARG A 330 19.13 -6.30 -5.51
CA ARG A 330 18.75 -5.59 -6.72
C ARG A 330 19.96 -5.03 -7.48
N MET A 331 19.83 -4.90 -8.80
CA MET A 331 20.87 -4.31 -9.68
C MET A 331 22.24 -4.96 -9.53
N GLY A 332 22.31 -6.30 -9.43
CA GLY A 332 23.59 -7.02 -9.35
C GLY A 332 24.27 -6.98 -7.97
N HIS A 333 23.62 -6.42 -6.94
CA HIS A 333 24.13 -6.48 -5.57
C HIS A 333 23.65 -7.76 -4.89
N GLU A 334 24.56 -8.42 -4.14
CA GLU A 334 24.20 -9.57 -3.32
C GLU A 334 23.21 -9.15 -2.23
N GLY A 335 22.11 -9.90 -2.10
CA GLY A 335 21.10 -9.71 -1.07
C GLY A 335 21.24 -10.76 0.04
N LYS A 336 20.89 -10.39 1.28
CA LYS A 336 20.82 -11.34 2.39
C LYS A 336 19.43 -11.32 3.04
N ALA A 337 18.91 -12.53 3.30
CA ALA A 337 17.65 -12.71 4.04
C ALA A 337 17.86 -13.69 5.19
N ILE A 338 17.41 -13.32 6.39
CA ILE A 338 17.40 -14.18 7.58
C ILE A 338 15.98 -14.48 7.97
N ASN A 339 15.67 -15.78 8.00
CA ASN A 339 14.33 -16.30 8.26
C ASN A 339 14.29 -16.92 9.66
N PHE A 340 13.52 -16.35 10.58
CA PHE A 340 13.28 -16.94 11.89
C PHE A 340 12.23 -18.03 11.78
N ILE A 341 12.63 -19.26 12.10
CA ILE A 341 11.76 -20.44 12.10
C ILE A 341 11.46 -20.80 13.55
N GLN A 342 10.18 -20.87 13.90
CA GLN A 342 9.76 -21.20 15.23
C GLN A 342 9.86 -22.71 15.46
N ARG A 343 10.68 -23.10 16.43
CA ARG A 343 10.81 -24.44 16.96
C ARG A 343 9.87 -24.62 18.15
N LYS A 344 9.18 -25.75 18.26
CA LYS A 344 8.43 -26.07 19.47
C LYS A 344 9.41 -26.34 20.61
N GLU A 345 9.21 -25.71 21.76
CA GLU A 345 9.96 -25.99 22.96
C GLU A 345 9.73 -27.44 23.39
N SER A 346 10.79 -28.20 23.68
CA SER A 346 10.69 -29.53 24.26
C SER A 346 10.11 -29.43 25.69
N LEU A 347 9.56 -30.58 26.18
CA LEU A 347 9.08 -30.62 27.56
C LEU A 347 10.19 -30.30 28.58
N ASP A 348 11.42 -30.74 28.30
CA ASP A 348 12.59 -30.48 29.15
C ASP A 348 12.97 -28.99 29.16
N GLU A 349 12.89 -28.30 28.01
CA GLU A 349 13.10 -26.84 27.92
C GLU A 349 12.01 -26.04 28.66
N ARG A 350 10.75 -26.51 28.63
CA ARG A 350 9.65 -25.91 29.40
C ARG A 350 9.81 -26.11 30.89
N MET A 351 10.36 -27.24 31.30
CA MET A 351 10.62 -27.59 32.71
C MET A 351 11.97 -27.07 33.19
N SER A 352 12.75 -26.42 32.33
CA SER A 352 14.04 -25.83 32.72
C SER A 352 13.86 -24.80 33.82
N ASP A 353 14.86 -24.71 34.66
CA ASP A 353 14.88 -23.91 35.90
C ASP A 353 14.47 -22.43 35.80
N ASN A 354 14.41 -21.87 34.61
CA ASN A 354 14.04 -20.48 34.33
C ASN A 354 12.63 -20.31 33.71
N HIS A 355 11.81 -21.35 33.68
CA HIS A 355 10.44 -21.20 33.16
C HIS A 355 9.57 -20.43 34.16
N PRO A 356 8.95 -19.28 33.79
CA PRO A 356 8.14 -18.46 34.71
C PRO A 356 7.00 -19.25 35.37
N ASP A 357 6.41 -20.22 34.63
CA ASP A 357 5.31 -21.04 35.10
C ASP A 357 5.72 -22.07 36.14
N PHE A 358 7.03 -22.35 36.28
CA PHE A 358 7.57 -23.32 37.23
C PHE A 358 8.54 -22.71 38.25
N ALA A 359 8.79 -21.39 38.20
CA ALA A 359 9.66 -20.68 39.14
C ALA A 359 9.22 -20.84 40.60
N TRP A 360 7.92 -21.05 40.85
CA TRP A 360 7.36 -21.28 42.19
C TRP A 360 7.74 -22.66 42.76
N MET A 361 8.06 -23.66 41.96
CA MET A 361 8.46 -25.01 42.41
C MET A 361 9.84 -24.99 43.11
N LYS A 362 10.72 -24.04 42.78
CA LYS A 362 12.04 -23.89 43.43
C LYS A 362 12.00 -23.21 44.78
N GLN A 363 10.93 -22.50 45.09
CA GLN A 363 10.78 -21.81 46.39
C GLN A 363 10.14 -22.68 47.46
N GLY A 364 10.49 -23.98 47.52
CA GLY A 364 10.09 -24.86 48.62
C GLY A 364 8.74 -25.55 48.48
N GLY A 365 8.14 -25.54 47.25
CA GLY A 365 6.81 -26.10 47.02
C GLY A 365 6.72 -27.63 47.04
N LEU A 366 7.83 -28.35 46.92
CA LEU A 366 7.81 -29.84 46.83
C LEU A 366 7.96 -30.52 48.20
N GLU A 367 8.52 -29.86 49.23
CA GLU A 367 8.60 -30.47 50.56
C GLU A 367 7.30 -30.35 51.36
N SER A 368 6.43 -29.39 51.03
CA SER A 368 5.14 -29.27 51.71
C SER A 368 4.07 -30.24 51.28
N PHE A 369 4.31 -31.04 50.23
CA PHE A 369 3.35 -32.08 49.78
C PHE A 369 3.58 -33.45 50.38
N ARG A 370 4.72 -33.71 51.05
CA ARG A 370 5.00 -35.03 51.64
C ARG A 370 4.50 -35.21 53.07
N GLU A 371 4.08 -34.17 53.74
CA GLU A 371 3.52 -34.25 55.12
C GLU A 371 2.15 -33.60 55.21
N ARG A 372 1.13 -34.22 54.66
CA ARG A 372 -0.24 -34.02 55.17
C ARG A 372 -0.54 -35.11 56.20
N PRO A 373 -0.63 -34.78 57.48
CA PRO A 373 -1.09 -35.75 58.47
C PRO A 373 -2.52 -36.16 58.12
N GLN A 374 -2.75 -37.47 58.14
CA GLN A 374 -4.09 -38.03 58.08
C GLN A 374 -4.96 -37.36 59.12
N ARG A 375 -5.89 -36.52 58.73
CA ARG A 375 -6.92 -36.00 59.59
C ARG A 375 -7.84 -37.14 59.97
N ARG A 376 -7.68 -37.57 61.27
CA ARG A 376 -8.63 -38.39 62.00
C ARG A 376 -10.01 -37.76 61.89
N GLY A 377 -11.00 -38.58 61.53
CA GLY A 377 -12.38 -38.18 61.41
C GLY A 377 -12.96 -37.63 62.69
N PHE A 378 -13.50 -36.46 62.62
CA PHE A 378 -14.49 -35.94 63.57
C PHE A 378 -15.85 -36.09 62.87
N GLY A 379 -16.64 -37.07 63.41
CA GLY A 379 -18.04 -37.22 63.06
C GLY A 379 -18.84 -36.04 63.58
N GLY A 380 -19.45 -35.28 62.69
CA GLY A 380 -20.51 -34.32 63.00
C GLY A 380 -21.76 -34.73 62.25
N PRO A 381 -22.97 -34.53 62.78
CA PRO A 381 -24.19 -35.19 62.34
C PRO A 381 -24.62 -34.71 60.94
N ARG A 382 -24.98 -35.70 60.15
CA ARG A 382 -25.64 -35.51 58.84
C ARG A 382 -26.98 -34.81 59.08
N ARG A 383 -27.16 -33.67 58.49
CA ARG A 383 -28.49 -33.12 58.21
C ARG A 383 -28.94 -33.60 56.84
N ASP A 384 -29.93 -34.45 56.87
CA ASP A 384 -30.72 -34.87 55.72
C ASP A 384 -31.45 -33.61 55.16
N TYR A 385 -31.14 -33.26 53.95
CA TYR A 385 -32.04 -32.46 53.12
C TYR A 385 -32.53 -33.38 52.01
N GLY A 386 -33.76 -33.84 52.14
CA GLY A 386 -34.49 -34.60 51.14
C GLY A 386 -34.85 -33.72 49.93
N PRO A 387 -35.13 -34.36 48.81
CA PRO A 387 -35.43 -33.63 47.58
C PRO A 387 -36.83 -33.03 47.59
N GLN A 388 -36.96 -31.74 47.48
CA GLN A 388 -38.24 -31.09 47.22
C GLN A 388 -38.65 -31.30 45.77
N ARG A 389 -39.73 -32.08 45.60
CA ARG A 389 -40.54 -32.17 44.40
C ARG A 389 -41.08 -30.82 44.04
N ARG A 390 -40.85 -30.35 42.82
CA ARG A 390 -41.61 -29.26 42.19
C ARG A 390 -42.81 -29.90 41.50
N ASP A 391 -43.97 -29.58 41.98
CA ASP A 391 -45.27 -29.87 41.35
C ASP A 391 -45.40 -29.04 40.06
N ASP A 392 -45.77 -29.79 39.02
CA ASP A 392 -46.38 -29.31 37.81
C ASP A 392 -47.72 -28.68 38.12
N ARG A 393 -47.94 -27.45 37.71
CA ARG A 393 -49.28 -26.97 37.35
C ARG A 393 -49.18 -26.09 36.09
N GLY A 394 -49.68 -26.70 35.04
CA GLY A 394 -49.92 -26.09 33.77
C GLY A 394 -50.97 -24.98 33.84
N HIS A 395 -50.83 -24.06 32.96
CA HIS A 395 -51.96 -23.38 32.34
C HIS A 395 -51.61 -23.03 30.90
N GLY A 396 -52.54 -23.49 30.07
CA GLY A 396 -52.46 -23.54 28.63
C GLY A 396 -52.79 -22.20 27.96
N PRO A 397 -52.97 -22.25 26.67
CA PRO A 397 -52.73 -21.12 25.76
C PRO A 397 -53.95 -20.25 25.54
N HIS A 398 -53.75 -18.97 25.38
CA HIS A 398 -54.77 -18.08 24.76
C HIS A 398 -54.31 -17.62 23.38
N HIS A 399 -54.95 -18.26 22.40
CA HIS A 399 -55.22 -17.69 21.09
C HIS A 399 -56.08 -16.42 21.26
N ARG A 400 -55.76 -15.39 20.48
CA ARG A 400 -56.76 -14.51 19.89
C ARG A 400 -56.24 -13.96 18.56
N GLU A 401 -56.87 -14.44 17.55
CA GLU A 401 -57.01 -13.89 16.22
C GLU A 401 -57.82 -12.59 16.24
N GLY A 402 -57.72 -11.87 15.16
CA GLY A 402 -58.62 -10.83 14.71
C GLY A 402 -57.81 -9.58 14.33
N GLY A 403 -57.68 -9.17 13.15
CA GLY A 403 -58.52 -9.29 11.95
C GLY A 403 -59.00 -7.91 11.59
N HIS A 404 -58.89 -7.59 10.32
CA HIS A 404 -59.56 -6.54 9.55
C HIS A 404 -58.86 -5.17 9.52
N ALA A 405 -58.41 -4.75 8.40
CA ALA A 405 -59.08 -4.32 7.16
C ALA A 405 -59.04 -2.79 7.00
N HIS A 406 -58.50 -2.40 5.87
CA HIS A 406 -58.68 -1.14 5.14
C HIS A 406 -60.16 -0.71 5.08
N PRO A 407 -60.58 0.49 4.55
CA PRO A 407 -59.90 1.40 3.63
C PRO A 407 -60.28 2.89 3.78
N GLY A 408 -59.73 3.70 2.91
CA GLY A 408 -60.55 4.81 2.35
C GLY A 408 -59.97 6.20 2.46
N SER A 409 -59.52 6.66 1.34
CA SER A 409 -60.05 7.78 0.52
C SER A 409 -59.85 9.20 1.04
N GLY A 410 -59.14 9.96 0.28
CA GLY A 410 -59.78 10.99 -0.53
C GLY A 410 -59.49 12.41 -0.07
N GLY A 411 -59.05 13.24 -0.99
CA GLY A 411 -59.24 14.68 -0.84
C GLY A 411 -58.07 15.49 -1.34
N GLU A 412 -57.97 15.60 -2.64
CA GLU A 412 -57.75 16.80 -3.43
C GLU A 412 -58.05 18.12 -2.71
N ARG A 413 -57.16 19.09 -2.91
CA ARG A 413 -57.48 20.40 -3.53
C ARG A 413 -56.32 21.40 -3.42
N ASN A 414 -55.70 21.72 -4.54
CA ASN A 414 -55.27 23.04 -4.93
C ASN A 414 -56.47 23.97 -5.03
N PRO A 415 -56.45 25.31 -5.18
CA PRO A 415 -55.42 26.12 -5.84
C PRO A 415 -55.30 27.59 -5.36
N HIS A 416 -54.47 28.36 -6.12
CA HIS A 416 -54.48 29.83 -6.37
C HIS A 416 -54.07 30.77 -5.21
N SER A 417 -53.32 31.80 -5.39
CA SER A 417 -53.37 32.88 -6.38
C SER A 417 -52.13 33.80 -6.20
N THR A 418 -51.50 34.18 -7.26
CA THR A 418 -51.50 35.49 -7.90
C THR A 418 -50.95 36.70 -7.12
N GLY A 419 -50.04 37.36 -7.75
CA GLY A 419 -49.96 38.81 -7.88
C GLY A 419 -48.69 39.40 -7.26
N ASN A 420 -47.94 40.21 -7.81
CA ASN A 420 -47.96 41.17 -8.88
C ASN A 420 -46.77 42.13 -8.68
N ARG A 421 -46.04 42.38 -9.73
CA ARG A 421 -45.51 43.68 -10.20
C ARG A 421 -44.90 44.70 -9.25
N GLY A 422 -43.76 45.24 -9.72
CA GLY A 422 -43.20 46.55 -9.44
C GLY A 422 -41.74 46.67 -9.84
N SER A 423 -41.39 46.92 -11.00
CA SER A 423 -40.86 48.04 -11.82
C SER A 423 -40.39 49.26 -11.04
N GLY A 424 -39.17 49.73 -11.35
CA GLY A 424 -38.62 51.01 -10.96
C GLY A 424 -37.14 51.09 -11.19
N THR A 425 -36.68 51.39 -12.32
CA THR A 425 -35.94 52.44 -13.00
C THR A 425 -35.09 53.34 -12.12
N SER A 426 -33.77 53.40 -12.46
CA SER A 426 -32.94 54.47 -12.99
C SER A 426 -32.24 55.45 -12.04
N HIS A 427 -31.09 55.87 -12.57
CA HIS A 427 -30.24 57.06 -12.29
C HIS A 427 -29.18 56.82 -11.20
N GLY A 428 -27.85 56.93 -11.42
CA GLY A 428 -27.10 57.90 -12.25
C GLY A 428 -26.40 58.87 -11.32
N HIS A 429 -25.09 58.90 -11.28
CA HIS A 429 -24.15 60.01 -11.14
C HIS A 429 -22.82 59.54 -10.51
N SER A 430 -21.71 59.49 -11.23
CA SER A 430 -20.66 60.53 -11.47
C SER A 430 -20.04 61.15 -10.23
N GLY A 431 -18.71 61.07 -10.19
CA GLY A 431 -17.82 62.03 -9.50
C GLY A 431 -16.76 61.33 -8.65
N SER A 432 -15.58 61.28 -9.04
CA SER A 432 -14.43 62.15 -9.14
C SER A 432 -13.35 61.92 -8.06
N HIS A 433 -12.15 61.68 -8.56
CA HIS A 433 -10.83 62.09 -8.07
C HIS A 433 -10.40 61.92 -6.61
N GLY A 434 -9.26 61.25 -6.46
CA GLY A 434 -8.40 61.34 -5.28
C GLY A 434 -7.07 60.66 -5.52
N SER A 435 -6.10 61.45 -5.97
CA SER A 435 -4.72 61.11 -6.26
C SER A 435 -3.84 61.01 -5.02
N GLY A 436 -2.89 60.06 -5.05
CA GLY A 436 -1.54 60.09 -4.51
C GLY A 436 -1.25 59.30 -3.23
N PRO A 437 0.00 59.04 -2.85
CA PRO A 437 1.24 59.07 -3.67
C PRO A 437 2.06 57.74 -3.59
N HIS A 438 2.95 57.63 -4.53
CA HIS A 438 4.00 56.61 -4.69
C HIS A 438 4.97 56.51 -3.52
N SER A 439 5.36 55.29 -3.13
CA SER A 439 6.60 54.99 -2.39
C SER A 439 7.48 54.06 -3.22
N PRO A 440 8.82 54.26 -3.24
CA PRO A 440 9.73 53.63 -4.17
C PRO A 440 10.22 52.25 -3.69
N PRO A 441 10.79 51.40 -4.57
CA PRO A 441 11.21 50.04 -4.25
C PRO A 441 12.55 49.97 -3.50
N ARG A 442 12.61 49.17 -2.46
CA ARG A 442 13.85 48.86 -1.72
C ARG A 442 14.80 47.98 -2.56
N ARG A 443 16.01 48.48 -2.74
CA ARG A 443 17.17 47.79 -3.33
C ARG A 443 17.57 46.58 -2.46
N ARG A 444 17.76 45.41 -3.09
CA ARG A 444 18.40 44.20 -2.50
C ARG A 444 19.92 44.41 -2.45
N ARG A 445 20.52 44.09 -1.31
CA ARG A 445 21.97 43.97 -1.14
C ARG A 445 22.45 42.60 -1.61
N PRO A 446 23.64 42.48 -2.22
CA PRO A 446 24.24 41.19 -2.56
C PRO A 446 24.84 40.49 -1.33
N PRO A 447 24.99 39.13 -1.34
CA PRO A 447 25.62 38.40 -0.27
C PRO A 447 27.15 38.53 -0.30
N PRO A 448 27.84 38.38 0.84
CA PRO A 448 29.30 38.40 0.89
C PRO A 448 29.90 37.10 0.37
N SER A 449 30.98 37.24 -0.35
CA SER A 449 31.94 36.23 -0.75
C SER A 449 32.73 35.71 0.46
N TYR A 450 32.71 34.39 0.68
CA TYR A 450 33.85 33.58 1.11
C TYR A 450 33.66 32.15 0.60
#